data_323ecf1cbac7a2b02a12557615f64632
#
_entry.id   323ecf1cbac7a2b02a12557615f64632
#
_cell.length_a   1.000
_cell.length_b   1.000
_cell.length_c   1.000
_cell.angle_alpha   90.00
_cell.angle_beta   90.00
_cell.angle_gamma   90.00
#
_symmetry.space_group_name_H-M   'P 1'
#
loop_
_entity.id
_entity.type
_entity.pdbx_description
1 polymer ?
#
loop_
_entity_poly.entity_id
_entity_poly.type
_entity_poly.pdbx_seq_one_letter_code
_entity_poly.pdbx_strand_id
1 'polypeptide(L)'
;ILKNYYYKKILCFGDNLHKIHPLAGQGLNMTIRDIKLLLNLIDFRISHGLPLDSSILMEFQNKSKHYNYIFSSTIDFIYEFFKLDNNFKNLCSKMLFNFLETNNLFKKYTTNFADKGFF
;
A
#
# COMPACT_ATOMS: atom_id res chain seq x y z
N ILE A 1 2.72 5.09 9.87
CA ILE A 1 3.03 3.63 9.81
C ILE A 1 3.72 3.24 11.10
N LEU A 2 3.32 2.11 11.71
CA LEU A 2 3.95 1.59 12.89
C LEU A 2 5.41 1.19 12.64
N LYS A 3 6.26 1.39 13.68
CA LYS A 3 7.65 0.94 13.65
C LYS A 3 7.76 -0.58 13.69
N ASN A 4 6.96 -1.24 14.51
CA ASN A 4 6.88 -2.69 14.64
C ASN A 4 5.44 -3.15 14.42
N TYR A 5 5.25 -4.19 13.60
CA TYR A 5 3.94 -4.74 13.27
C TYR A 5 3.48 -5.82 14.24
N TYR A 6 4.42 -6.37 15.03
CA TYR A 6 4.11 -7.39 16.01
C TYR A 6 4.89 -7.18 17.32
N TYR A 7 4.33 -7.73 18.38
CA TYR A 7 4.97 -7.84 19.68
C TYR A 7 4.73 -9.24 20.25
N LYS A 8 5.81 -10.00 20.54
CA LYS A 8 5.74 -11.41 20.95
C LYS A 8 4.92 -12.23 19.94
N LYS A 9 3.72 -12.68 20.31
CA LYS A 9 2.80 -13.46 19.47
C LYS A 9 1.59 -12.67 18.99
N ILE A 10 1.55 -11.34 19.21
CA ILE A 10 0.44 -10.46 18.86
C ILE A 10 0.84 -9.70 17.60
N LEU A 11 0.03 -9.82 16.54
CA LEU A 11 0.17 -9.06 15.30
C LEU A 11 -0.83 -7.89 15.32
N CYS A 12 -0.33 -6.69 15.02
CA CYS A 12 -1.19 -5.55 14.70
C CYS A 12 -1.66 -5.66 13.25
N PHE A 13 -2.90 -5.23 12.97
CA PHE A 13 -3.50 -5.37 11.65
C PHE A 13 -4.42 -4.19 11.29
N GLY A 14 -4.66 -3.99 10.00
CA GLY A 14 -5.57 -2.96 9.49
C GLY A 14 -5.13 -1.54 9.85
N ASP A 15 -6.07 -0.69 10.27
CA ASP A 15 -5.83 0.72 10.60
C ASP A 15 -4.84 0.92 11.76
N ASN A 16 -4.56 -0.12 12.55
CA ASN A 16 -3.51 -0.07 13.56
C ASN A 16 -2.10 -0.06 12.95
N LEU A 17 -1.93 -0.60 11.73
CA LEU A 17 -0.63 -0.61 11.05
C LEU A 17 -0.35 0.72 10.34
N HIS A 18 -1.36 1.26 9.69
CA HIS A 18 -1.20 2.41 8.81
C HIS A 18 -2.40 3.35 8.93
N LYS A 19 -2.16 4.49 9.54
CA LYS A 19 -3.06 5.64 9.39
C LYS A 19 -2.68 6.37 8.12
N ILE A 20 -3.48 6.24 7.09
CA ILE A 20 -3.35 7.00 5.85
C ILE A 20 -4.49 8.00 5.74
N HIS A 21 -4.27 9.06 4.97
CA HIS A 21 -5.33 10.02 4.67
C HIS A 21 -6.50 9.27 3.99
N PRO A 22 -7.78 9.53 4.34
CA PRO A 22 -8.94 8.80 3.83
C PRO A 22 -9.23 9.10 2.35
N LEU A 23 -8.19 9.21 1.52
CA LEU A 23 -8.31 9.35 0.08
C LEU A 23 -8.82 8.04 -0.53
N ALA A 24 -10.04 8.08 -1.08
CA ALA A 24 -10.63 7.02 -1.88
C ALA A 24 -10.71 5.62 -1.22
N GLY A 25 -10.84 5.54 0.12
CA GLY A 25 -11.04 4.25 0.80
C GLY A 25 -9.87 3.27 0.74
N GLN A 26 -8.66 3.73 0.45
CA GLN A 26 -7.49 2.88 0.21
C GLN A 26 -7.03 2.08 1.44
N GLY A 27 -7.39 2.49 2.66
CA GLY A 27 -7.07 1.75 3.89
C GLY A 27 -7.59 0.31 3.87
N LEU A 28 -8.82 0.10 3.39
CA LEU A 28 -9.40 -1.23 3.25
C LEU A 28 -8.62 -2.09 2.24
N ASN A 29 -8.24 -1.52 1.10
CA ASN A 29 -7.46 -2.23 0.07
C ASN A 29 -6.09 -2.67 0.59
N MET A 30 -5.41 -1.82 1.37
CA MET A 30 -4.16 -2.19 2.04
C MET A 30 -4.38 -3.34 3.03
N THR A 31 -5.44 -3.29 3.81
CA THR A 31 -5.77 -4.35 4.76
C THR A 31 -6.05 -5.68 4.06
N ILE A 32 -6.82 -5.69 2.97
CA ILE A 32 -7.10 -6.89 2.18
C ILE A 32 -5.81 -7.47 1.58
N ARG A 33 -4.92 -6.64 1.07
CA ARG A 33 -3.62 -7.08 0.57
C ARG A 33 -2.77 -7.71 1.69
N ASP A 34 -2.73 -7.09 2.85
CA ASP A 34 -1.97 -7.60 3.99
C ASP A 34 -2.55 -8.94 4.48
N ILE A 35 -3.89 -9.14 4.43
CA ILE A 35 -4.54 -10.44 4.70
C ILE A 35 -4.05 -11.49 3.69
N LYS A 36 -4.09 -11.19 2.39
CA LYS A 36 -3.61 -12.12 1.35
C LYS A 36 -2.15 -12.52 1.57
N LEU A 37 -1.29 -11.55 1.87
CA LEU A 37 0.11 -11.83 2.16
C LEU A 37 0.27 -12.77 3.36
N LEU A 38 -0.43 -12.51 4.46
CA LEU A 38 -0.36 -13.35 5.65
C LEU A 38 -0.87 -14.77 5.38
N LEU A 39 -1.99 -14.91 4.68
CA LEU A 39 -2.53 -16.21 4.29
C LEU A 39 -1.54 -16.98 3.41
N ASN A 40 -0.95 -16.36 2.41
CA ASN A 40 0.06 -16.99 1.57
C ASN A 40 1.28 -17.48 2.36
N LEU A 41 1.72 -16.70 3.36
CA LEU A 41 2.81 -17.12 4.25
C LEU A 41 2.43 -18.32 5.11
N ILE A 42 1.21 -18.35 5.63
CA ILE A 42 0.68 -19.47 6.42
C ILE A 42 0.59 -20.74 5.55
N ASP A 43 -0.03 -20.63 4.37
CA ASP A 43 -0.21 -21.75 3.44
C ASP A 43 1.15 -22.31 2.98
N PHE A 44 2.10 -21.44 2.68
CA PHE A 44 3.46 -21.86 2.34
C PHE A 44 4.10 -22.68 3.46
N ARG A 45 4.00 -22.21 4.71
CA ARG A 45 4.57 -22.91 5.85
C ARG A 45 3.91 -24.26 6.11
N ILE A 46 2.58 -24.33 6.04
CA ILE A 46 1.81 -25.57 6.20
C ILE A 46 2.22 -26.58 5.13
N SER A 47 2.24 -26.16 3.86
CA SER A 47 2.57 -27.04 2.73
C SER A 47 4.00 -27.59 2.78
N HIS A 48 4.92 -26.90 3.43
CA HIS A 48 6.33 -27.31 3.57
C HIS A 48 6.66 -27.90 4.96
N GLY A 49 5.65 -28.11 5.81
CA GLY A 49 5.87 -28.66 7.17
C GLY A 49 6.68 -27.73 8.08
N LEU A 50 6.69 -26.43 7.82
CA LEU A 50 7.43 -25.45 8.62
C LEU A 50 6.61 -25.01 9.85
N PRO A 51 7.24 -24.65 10.96
CA PRO A 51 6.53 -24.26 12.17
C PRO A 51 5.78 -22.92 11.99
N LEU A 52 4.58 -22.84 12.56
CA LEU A 52 3.79 -21.61 12.67
C LEU A 52 4.14 -20.88 13.98
N ASP A 53 5.33 -20.32 14.04
CA ASP A 53 5.84 -19.59 15.19
C ASP A 53 5.94 -18.06 14.91
N SER A 54 6.56 -17.31 15.81
CA SER A 54 6.71 -15.86 15.68
C SER A 54 7.56 -15.43 14.46
N SER A 55 8.29 -16.34 13.83
CA SER A 55 9.09 -16.04 12.65
C SER A 55 8.21 -15.66 11.44
N ILE A 56 6.98 -16.17 11.38
CA ILE A 56 6.03 -15.78 10.35
C ILE A 56 5.62 -14.32 10.48
N LEU A 57 5.51 -13.80 11.71
CA LEU A 57 5.18 -12.41 11.98
C LEU A 57 6.30 -11.47 11.55
N MET A 58 7.55 -11.90 11.75
CA MET A 58 8.72 -11.17 11.27
C MET A 58 8.77 -11.14 9.75
N GLU A 59 8.51 -12.26 9.10
CA GLU A 59 8.47 -12.37 7.65
C GLU A 59 7.37 -11.51 7.05
N PHE A 60 6.16 -11.56 7.64
CA PHE A 60 5.05 -10.69 7.28
C PHE A 60 5.44 -9.21 7.41
N GLN A 61 6.00 -8.80 8.55
CA GLN A 61 6.45 -7.42 8.76
C GLN A 61 7.44 -6.98 7.68
N ASN A 62 8.45 -7.80 7.39
CA ASN A 62 9.49 -7.44 6.42
C ASN A 62 8.93 -7.27 5.00
N LYS A 63 7.99 -8.13 4.60
CA LYS A 63 7.35 -8.07 3.28
C LYS A 63 6.33 -6.94 3.18
N SER A 64 5.44 -6.79 4.17
CA SER A 64 4.36 -5.80 4.10
C SER A 64 4.81 -4.37 4.37
N LYS A 65 5.77 -4.15 5.27
CA LYS A 65 6.21 -2.82 5.70
C LYS A 65 6.75 -1.97 4.56
N HIS A 66 7.53 -2.56 3.68
CA HIS A 66 8.09 -1.86 2.52
C HIS A 66 6.99 -1.36 1.57
N TYR A 67 6.05 -2.23 1.22
CA TYR A 67 4.92 -1.87 0.36
C TYR A 67 3.99 -0.84 1.02
N ASN A 68 3.69 -1.02 2.30
CA ASN A 68 2.85 -0.10 3.05
C ASN A 68 3.48 1.29 3.14
N TYR A 69 4.80 1.37 3.30
CA TYR A 69 5.52 2.64 3.31
C TYR A 69 5.45 3.35 1.96
N ILE A 70 5.76 2.66 0.87
CA ILE A 70 5.70 3.24 -0.48
C ILE A 70 4.28 3.71 -0.78
N PHE A 71 3.28 2.89 -0.49
CA PHE A 71 1.89 3.19 -0.80
C PHE A 71 1.38 4.40 -0.01
N SER A 72 1.62 4.44 1.32
CA SER A 72 1.20 5.60 2.13
C SER A 72 1.91 6.88 1.73
N SER A 73 3.23 6.81 1.45
CA SER A 73 3.98 7.99 0.99
C SER A 73 3.47 8.51 -0.36
N THR A 74 3.04 7.62 -1.25
CA THR A 74 2.43 8.01 -2.53
C THR A 74 1.10 8.72 -2.32
N ILE A 75 0.25 8.23 -1.41
CA ILE A 75 -1.04 8.88 -1.08
C ILE A 75 -0.80 10.26 -0.46
N ASP A 76 0.12 10.36 0.50
CA ASP A 76 0.48 11.63 1.14
C ASP A 76 1.03 12.63 0.11
N PHE A 77 1.87 12.17 -0.82
CA PHE A 77 2.39 13.00 -1.91
C PHE A 77 1.25 13.51 -2.82
N ILE A 78 0.32 12.64 -3.22
CA ILE A 78 -0.84 13.02 -4.03
C ILE A 78 -1.67 14.07 -3.30
N TYR A 79 -1.94 13.87 -2.01
CA TYR A 79 -2.70 14.81 -1.20
C TYR A 79 -2.03 16.19 -1.13
N GLU A 80 -0.74 16.24 -0.81
CA GLU A 80 0.02 17.50 -0.75
C GLU A 80 0.12 18.17 -2.13
N PHE A 81 0.26 17.38 -3.20
CA PHE A 81 0.26 17.91 -4.56
C PHE A 81 -1.03 18.65 -4.89
N PHE A 82 -2.20 18.03 -4.65
CA PHE A 82 -3.48 18.69 -4.92
C PHE A 82 -3.76 19.88 -3.99
N LYS A 83 -3.28 19.82 -2.76
CA LYS A 83 -3.36 20.95 -1.83
C LYS A 83 -2.55 22.17 -2.31
N LEU A 84 -1.35 21.93 -2.85
CA LEU A 84 -0.53 22.98 -3.46
C LEU A 84 -1.16 23.50 -4.76
N ASP A 85 -1.72 22.62 -5.59
CA ASP A 85 -2.33 22.99 -6.87
C ASP A 85 -3.53 23.92 -6.70
N ASN A 86 -4.32 23.78 -5.66
CA ASN A 86 -5.38 24.72 -5.30
C ASN A 86 -4.85 26.16 -5.12
N ASN A 87 -3.63 26.32 -4.64
CA ASN A 87 -2.98 27.62 -4.49
C ASN A 87 -2.46 28.18 -5.82
N PHE A 88 -2.16 27.31 -6.80
CA PHE A 88 -1.62 27.67 -8.12
C PHE A 88 -2.69 27.71 -9.25
N LYS A 89 -3.98 27.85 -8.89
CA LYS A 89 -5.11 27.93 -9.86
C LYS A 89 -5.17 26.75 -10.83
N ASN A 90 -4.93 25.54 -10.34
CA ASN A 90 -4.98 24.29 -11.10
C ASN A 90 -4.03 24.23 -12.32
N LEU A 91 -2.95 24.99 -12.32
CA LEU A 91 -1.98 24.99 -13.43
C LEU A 91 -1.18 23.69 -13.47
N CYS A 92 -0.73 23.21 -12.29
CA CYS A 92 0.06 21.99 -12.18
C CYS A 92 -0.77 20.74 -12.49
N SER A 93 -2.04 20.69 -12.03
CA SER A 93 -2.92 19.55 -12.35
C SER A 93 -3.23 19.49 -13.85
N LYS A 94 -3.46 20.61 -14.52
CA LYS A 94 -3.67 20.64 -15.98
C LYS A 94 -2.45 20.11 -16.74
N MET A 95 -1.25 20.53 -16.37
CA MET A 95 -0.01 20.01 -16.97
C MET A 95 0.18 18.52 -16.73
N LEU A 96 -0.10 18.05 -15.52
CA LEU A 96 0.01 16.64 -15.15
C LEU A 96 -1.01 15.80 -15.95
N PHE A 97 -2.29 16.19 -15.97
CA PHE A 97 -3.31 15.46 -16.71
C PHE A 97 -3.03 15.42 -18.22
N ASN A 98 -2.60 16.52 -18.83
CA ASN A 98 -2.17 16.50 -20.22
C ASN A 98 -0.99 15.56 -20.47
N PHE A 99 -0.01 15.51 -19.56
CA PHE A 99 1.11 14.57 -19.66
C PHE A 99 0.66 13.11 -19.51
N LEU A 100 -0.28 12.84 -18.60
CA LEU A 100 -0.84 11.50 -18.37
C LEU A 100 -1.70 11.02 -19.55
N GLU A 101 -2.46 11.92 -20.18
CA GLU A 101 -3.30 11.61 -21.34
C GLU A 101 -2.47 11.33 -22.59
N THR A 102 -1.38 12.05 -22.79
CA THR A 102 -0.49 11.88 -23.95
C THR A 102 0.43 10.67 -23.84
N ASN A 103 0.61 10.11 -22.66
CA ASN A 103 1.57 9.01 -22.43
C ASN A 103 0.84 7.67 -22.28
N ASN A 104 0.66 6.95 -23.41
CA ASN A 104 -0.02 5.65 -23.45
C ASN A 104 0.60 4.57 -22.53
N LEU A 105 1.90 4.64 -22.29
CA LEU A 105 2.59 3.74 -21.36
C LEU A 105 2.15 3.99 -19.92
N PHE A 106 2.08 5.25 -19.52
CA PHE A 106 1.66 5.62 -18.18
C PHE A 106 0.19 5.24 -17.92
N LYS A 107 -0.69 5.47 -18.90
CA LYS A 107 -2.10 5.07 -18.86
C LYS A 107 -2.25 3.56 -18.64
N LYS A 108 -1.47 2.75 -19.37
CA LYS A 108 -1.46 1.28 -19.22
C LYS A 108 -0.96 0.84 -17.83
N TYR A 109 0.07 1.51 -17.29
CA TYR A 109 0.59 1.21 -15.95
C TYR A 109 -0.39 1.63 -14.86
N THR A 110 -1.00 2.81 -14.94
CA THR A 110 -1.97 3.29 -13.93
C THR A 110 -3.26 2.47 -13.95
N THR A 111 -3.77 2.05 -15.11
CA THR A 111 -4.94 1.18 -15.21
C THR A 111 -4.64 -0.20 -14.62
N ASN A 112 -3.52 -0.81 -14.99
CA ASN A 112 -3.11 -2.09 -14.41
C ASN A 112 -2.89 -2.01 -12.88
N PHE A 113 -2.39 -0.87 -12.41
CA PHE A 113 -2.19 -0.62 -10.99
C PHE A 113 -3.51 -0.44 -10.24
N ALA A 114 -4.48 0.24 -10.84
CA ALA A 114 -5.81 0.42 -10.26
C ALA A 114 -6.61 -0.90 -10.23
N ASP A 115 -6.52 -1.71 -11.29
CA ASP A 115 -7.29 -2.95 -11.44
C ASP A 115 -6.69 -4.14 -10.67
N LYS A 116 -5.37 -4.25 -10.66
CA LYS A 116 -4.67 -5.42 -10.08
C LYS A 116 -3.96 -5.12 -8.75
N GLY A 117 -3.84 -3.86 -8.36
CA GLY A 117 -2.97 -3.46 -7.28
C GLY A 117 -1.48 -3.71 -7.62
N PHE A 118 -0.67 -3.90 -6.59
CA PHE A 118 0.77 -4.20 -6.74
C PHE A 118 1.06 -5.69 -7.04
N PHE A 119 0.04 -6.49 -7.43
CA PHE A 119 0.20 -7.92 -7.68
C PHE A 119 -0.44 -8.33 -9.01
#